data_bfe8e3f3ec882a2d5ca924b450063af6
#
_entry.id   bfe8e3f3ec882a2d5ca924b450063af6
#
_cell.length_a   1.000
_cell.length_b   1.000
_cell.length_c   1.000
_cell.angle_alpha   90.00
_cell.angle_beta   90.00
_cell.angle_gamma   90.00
#
_symmetry.space_group_name_H-M   'P 1'
#
loop_
_entity.id
_entity.type
_entity.pdbx_description
1 polymer ?
#
loop_
_entity_poly.entity_id
_entity_poly.type
_entity_poly.pdbx_seq_one_letter_code
_entity_poly.pdbx_strand_id
1 'polypeptide(L)' 'MTQCDRIMEHLLTGASITPLESLQIAGSLRLAARIRELEKQGVPITHTMVKVGAKRVCSYRLAK' A
#
# COMPACT_ATOMS: atom_id res chain seq x y z
N MET A 1 -15.50 7.61 1.03
CA MET A 1 -14.50 6.55 0.79
C MET A 1 -13.61 6.38 2.00
N THR A 2 -13.34 5.15 2.38
CA THR A 2 -12.40 4.86 3.49
C THR A 2 -10.96 4.93 2.98
N GLN A 3 -10.01 4.93 3.92
CA GLN A 3 -8.59 4.87 3.57
C GLN A 3 -8.27 3.59 2.79
N CYS A 4 -8.87 2.47 3.17
CA CYS A 4 -8.69 1.20 2.46
C CYS A 4 -9.18 1.30 1.01
N ASP A 5 -10.31 1.96 0.79
CA ASP A 5 -10.86 2.13 -0.56
C ASP A 5 -9.91 2.92 -1.45
N ARG A 6 -9.34 3.99 -0.93
CA ARG A 6 -8.40 4.82 -1.68
C ARG A 6 -7.13 4.05 -2.01
N ILE A 7 -6.62 3.29 -1.06
CA ILE A 7 -5.43 2.46 -1.27
C ILE A 7 -5.73 1.39 -2.32
N MET A 8 -6.90 0.75 -2.24
CA MET A 8 -7.30 -0.28 -3.19
C MET A 8 -7.43 0.27 -4.61
N GLU A 9 -8.04 1.44 -4.77
CA GLU A 9 -8.13 2.11 -6.06
C GLU A 9 -6.74 2.34 -6.66
N HIS A 10 -5.80 2.82 -5.85
CA HIS A 10 -4.44 3.05 -6.30
C HIS A 10 -3.78 1.75 -6.77
N LEU A 11 -3.94 0.68 -6.00
CA LEU A 11 -3.37 -0.63 -6.33
C LEU A 11 -4.00 -1.21 -7.59
N LEU A 12 -5.28 -0.96 -7.83
CA LEU A 12 -5.98 -1.46 -9.02
C LEU A 12 -5.45 -0.85 -10.32
N THR A 13 -4.77 0.28 -10.24
CA THR A 13 -4.12 0.87 -11.42
C THR A 13 -2.86 0.12 -11.83
N GLY A 14 -2.42 -0.85 -11.04
CA GLY A 14 -1.18 -1.57 -11.26
C GLY A 14 0.03 -0.93 -10.60
N ALA A 15 -0.17 0.17 -9.88
CA ALA A 15 0.91 0.88 -9.21
C ALA A 15 1.19 0.29 -7.83
N SER A 16 2.43 0.44 -7.37
CA SER A 16 2.80 0.10 -5.99
C SER A 16 2.51 1.30 -5.08
N ILE A 17 2.49 1.05 -3.78
CA ILE A 17 2.26 2.10 -2.79
C ILE A 17 3.26 1.95 -1.64
N THR A 18 3.81 3.08 -1.20
CA THR A 18 4.70 3.17 -0.04
C THR A 18 3.96 3.95 1.07
N PRO A 19 4.47 3.92 2.32
CA PRO A 19 3.84 4.70 3.40
C PRO A 19 3.73 6.19 3.09
N LEU A 20 4.71 6.77 2.43
CA LEU A 20 4.68 8.17 2.06
C LEU A 20 3.58 8.46 1.04
N GLU A 21 3.45 7.59 0.05
CA GLU A 21 2.38 7.70 -0.93
C GLU A 21 1.00 7.52 -0.29
N SER A 22 0.90 6.61 0.70
CA SER A 22 -0.33 6.41 1.45
C SER A 22 -0.74 7.67 2.18
N LEU A 23 0.21 8.42 2.72
CA LEU A 23 -0.08 9.70 3.37
C LEU A 23 -0.69 10.68 2.37
N GLN A 24 -0.17 10.73 1.16
CA GLN A 24 -0.65 11.64 0.11
C GLN A 24 -2.01 11.20 -0.44
N ILE A 25 -2.20 9.91 -0.63
CA ILE A 25 -3.40 9.36 -1.27
C ILE A 25 -4.56 9.22 -0.29
N ALA A 26 -4.29 8.71 0.90
CA ALA A 26 -5.30 8.36 1.88
C ALA A 26 -5.16 9.09 3.22
N GLY A 27 -4.16 9.95 3.35
CA GLY A 27 -3.93 10.71 4.58
C GLY A 27 -3.47 9.87 5.76
N SER A 28 -2.85 8.72 5.51
CA SER A 28 -2.46 7.81 6.58
C SER A 28 -1.04 7.29 6.38
N LEU A 29 -0.25 7.30 7.46
CA LEU A 29 1.05 6.65 7.50
C LEU A 29 0.94 5.19 7.94
N ARG A 30 -0.23 4.74 8.33
CA ARG A 30 -0.46 3.36 8.79
C ARG A 30 -0.79 2.43 7.64
N LEU A 31 0.02 2.48 6.60
CA LEU A 31 -0.21 1.68 5.41
C LEU A 31 -0.17 0.18 5.73
N ALA A 32 0.77 -0.27 6.57
CA ALA A 32 0.88 -1.69 6.90
C ALA A 32 -0.41 -2.24 7.52
N ALA A 33 -1.07 -1.46 8.37
CA ALA A 33 -2.33 -1.87 8.98
C ALA A 33 -3.44 -1.97 7.93
N ARG A 34 -3.48 -1.01 7.00
CA ARG A 34 -4.48 -1.04 5.92
C ARG A 34 -4.26 -2.22 4.99
N ILE A 35 -3.00 -2.49 4.65
CA ILE A 35 -2.63 -3.63 3.81
C ILE A 35 -3.04 -4.94 4.48
N ARG A 36 -2.80 -5.07 5.78
CA ARG A 36 -3.19 -6.26 6.53
C ARG A 36 -4.71 -6.48 6.51
N GLU A 37 -5.47 -5.39 6.61
CA GLU A 37 -6.93 -5.48 6.52
C GLU A 37 -7.38 -5.97 5.14
N LEU A 38 -6.75 -5.47 4.09
CA LEU A 38 -7.06 -5.91 2.73
C LEU A 38 -6.70 -7.39 2.52
N GLU A 39 -5.57 -7.83 3.06
CA GLU A 39 -5.16 -9.23 2.97
C GLU A 39 -6.15 -10.14 3.69
N LYS A 40 -6.70 -9.70 4.82
CA LYS A 40 -7.73 -10.45 5.53
C LYS A 40 -9.01 -10.61 4.71
N GLN A 41 -9.28 -9.66 3.83
CA GLN A 41 -10.44 -9.72 2.94
C GLN A 41 -10.19 -10.59 1.71
N GLY A 42 -9.00 -11.17 1.59
CA GLY A 42 -8.66 -12.03 0.49
C GLY A 42 -7.95 -11.33 -0.66
N VAL A 43 -7.54 -10.09 -0.48
CA VAL A 43 -6.81 -9.35 -1.53
C VAL A 43 -5.35 -9.82 -1.55
N PRO A 44 -4.87 -10.35 -2.68
CA PRO A 44 -3.46 -10.78 -2.77
C PRO A 44 -2.56 -9.58 -2.93
N ILE A 45 -1.59 -9.43 -2.02
CA ILE A 45 -0.67 -8.29 -2.02
C ILE A 45 0.76 -8.78 -1.94
N THR A 46 1.61 -8.25 -2.81
CA THR A 46 3.04 -8.51 -2.82
C THR A 46 3.76 -7.44 -2.01
N HIS A 47 4.62 -7.87 -1.10
CA HIS A 47 5.43 -6.99 -0.26
C HIS A 47 6.84 -6.95 -0.84
N THR A 48 7.34 -5.76 -1.14
CA THR A 48 8.67 -5.57 -1.73
C THR A 48 9.40 -4.46 -0.97
N MET A 49 10.65 -4.71 -0.62
CA MET A 49 11.48 -3.68 -0.01
C MET A 49 12.13 -2.86 -1.11
N VAL A 50 11.98 -1.55 -1.03
CA VAL A 50 12.61 -0.62 -1.98
C VAL A 50 13.51 0.33 -1.20
N LYS A 51 14.60 0.74 -1.85
CA LYS A 51 15.55 1.66 -1.24
C LYS A 51 15.23 3.08 -1.69
N VAL A 52 15.02 3.98 -0.73
CA VAL A 52 14.78 5.39 -0.99
C VAL A 52 15.85 6.17 -0.24
N GLY A 53 16.86 6.67 -0.96
CA GLY A 53 18.01 7.28 -0.33
C GLY A 53 18.76 6.28 0.53
N ALA A 54 18.98 6.60 1.79
CA ALA A 54 19.67 5.73 2.75
C ALA A 54 18.72 4.81 3.51
N LYS A 55 17.40 4.89 3.24
CA LYS A 55 16.39 4.14 3.98
C LYS A 55 15.75 3.08 3.11
N ARG A 56 15.30 2.00 3.75
CA ARG A 56 14.49 0.97 3.11
C ARG A 56 13.05 1.14 3.54
N VAL A 57 12.14 1.11 2.57
CA VAL A 57 10.72 1.18 2.84
C VAL A 57 10.01 0.02 2.17
N CYS A 58 8.92 -0.43 2.77
CA CYS A 58 8.13 -1.51 2.20
C CYS A 58 7.17 -0.94 1.16
N SER A 59 7.19 -1.52 -0.03
CA SER A 59 6.28 -1.17 -1.10
C SER A 59 5.27 -2.31 -1.28
N TYR A 60 4.02 -1.99 -1.50
CA TYR A 60 2.95 -2.97 -1.64
C TYR A 60 2.33 -2.86 -3.02
N ARG A 61 1.97 -3.99 -3.59
CA ARG A 61 1.40 -4.04 -4.92
C ARG A 61 0.45 -5.24 -5.01
N LEU A 62 -0.59 -5.13 -5.84
CA LEU A 62 -1.45 -6.27 -6.08
C LEU A 62 -0.67 -7.39 -6.76
N ALA A 63 -0.76 -8.58 -6.21
CA ALA A 63 -0.20 -9.79 -6.81
C ALA A 63 -1.21 -10.32 -7.81
N LYS A 64 -0.84 -10.38 -9.05
CA LYS A 64 -1.67 -10.97 -10.09
C LYS A 64 -1.02 -12.21 -10.65
#